data_ce76020469596814cd8dfafdfa29b33f
#
_entry.id   ce76020469596814cd8dfafdfa29b33f
#
_cell.length_a   1.000
_cell.length_b   1.000
_cell.length_c   1.000
_cell.angle_alpha   90.00
_cell.angle_beta   90.00
_cell.angle_gamma   90.00
#
_symmetry.space_group_name_H-M   'P 1'
#
loop_
_entity.id
_entity.type
_entity.pdbx_description
1 polymer ?
#
loop_
_entity_poly.entity_id
_entity_poly.type
_entity_poly.pdbx_seq_one_letter_code
_entity_poly.pdbx_strand_id
1 'polypeptide(L)'
;MHKMITLSLALLISSVMQIPAHAAIFDPVDSRYKNIGIVNAPTALNIRAQPRSDSNVIGLILNKGGVEILKYGDTWSYIQSGSIKGYVLSQYIDIGDKAKEEALTSSVPTVKILSPILMYKDTDMTQQWDNLNPGSTFTVLEDTGDWLGISVGEAKAYIKYDGKKMETYQGLPEAAKYTGNLSGTRKKLVDTALQYLGNRYVWGGNDPATGADCSGFVKYLYSKVVGISLPRVSSQQCYVGTLISSTEMQPGDLLYYARPDGTVHHVAMYIGSGTIIHAASTAEGIRLSQWNYNTPKYIRRLVE
;
A
#
# COMPACT_ATOMS: atom_id res chain seq x y z
N MET A 1 -50.80 -45.52 14.97
CA MET A 1 -50.35 -44.14 15.25
C MET A 1 -49.05 -43.85 14.48
N HIS A 2 -49.16 -43.32 13.28
CA HIS A 2 -48.01 -42.94 12.47
C HIS A 2 -47.77 -41.42 12.63
N LYS A 3 -46.63 -41.06 13.17
CA LYS A 3 -46.19 -39.65 13.20
C LYS A 3 -45.56 -39.30 11.86
N MET A 4 -46.23 -38.45 11.13
CA MET A 4 -45.65 -37.77 9.96
C MET A 4 -44.65 -36.72 10.44
N ILE A 5 -43.37 -36.86 10.02
CA ILE A 5 -42.35 -35.86 10.18
C ILE A 5 -42.40 -34.95 8.95
N THR A 6 -42.88 -33.74 9.14
CA THR A 6 -42.82 -32.69 8.12
C THR A 6 -41.41 -32.13 8.05
N LEU A 7 -40.71 -32.38 6.92
CA LEU A 7 -39.43 -31.81 6.61
C LEU A 7 -39.63 -30.39 6.08
N SER A 8 -39.30 -29.37 6.87
CA SER A 8 -39.28 -27.98 6.41
C SER A 8 -38.08 -27.76 5.52
N LEU A 9 -38.33 -27.57 4.23
CA LEU A 9 -37.34 -27.17 3.23
C LEU A 9 -37.02 -25.68 3.44
N ALA A 10 -35.90 -25.38 4.09
CA ALA A 10 -35.40 -24.02 4.19
C ALA A 10 -34.92 -23.57 2.80
N LEU A 11 -35.64 -22.64 2.20
CA LEU A 11 -35.26 -21.97 0.97
C LEU A 11 -34.06 -21.07 1.27
N LEU A 12 -32.86 -21.50 0.90
CA LEU A 12 -31.70 -20.65 0.81
C LEU A 12 -31.94 -19.67 -0.35
N ILE A 13 -32.39 -18.46 -0.02
CA ILE A 13 -32.40 -17.35 -0.97
C ILE A 13 -30.94 -16.95 -1.13
N SER A 14 -30.29 -17.46 -2.17
CA SER A 14 -29.03 -16.88 -2.67
C SER A 14 -29.39 -15.49 -3.20
N SER A 15 -29.04 -14.46 -2.44
CA SER A 15 -29.03 -13.09 -2.96
C SER A 15 -28.02 -13.05 -4.08
N VAL A 16 -28.48 -13.19 -5.31
CA VAL A 16 -27.69 -12.82 -6.49
C VAL A 16 -27.45 -11.32 -6.34
N MET A 17 -26.21 -10.95 -5.97
CA MET A 17 -25.78 -9.55 -6.08
C MET A 17 -26.02 -9.14 -7.52
N GLN A 18 -26.99 -8.28 -7.77
CA GLN A 18 -27.17 -7.65 -9.07
C GLN A 18 -25.95 -6.75 -9.29
N ILE A 19 -25.08 -7.15 -10.21
CA ILE A 19 -23.98 -6.31 -10.68
C ILE A 19 -24.64 -5.09 -11.33
N PRO A 20 -24.38 -3.86 -10.84
CA PRO A 20 -24.95 -2.67 -11.44
C PRO A 20 -24.51 -2.55 -12.91
N ALA A 21 -25.36 -1.96 -13.76
CA ALA A 21 -25.14 -1.90 -15.22
C ALA A 21 -23.87 -1.12 -15.64
N HIS A 22 -23.21 -0.44 -14.71
CA HIS A 22 -21.98 0.32 -14.87
C HIS A 22 -20.88 -0.08 -13.88
N ALA A 23 -20.88 -1.32 -13.36
CA ALA A 23 -19.83 -1.79 -12.46
C ALA A 23 -18.46 -1.71 -13.13
N ALA A 24 -17.46 -1.35 -12.36
CA ALA A 24 -16.08 -1.35 -12.83
C ALA A 24 -15.66 -2.79 -13.20
N ILE A 25 -15.01 -2.94 -14.34
CA ILE A 25 -14.43 -4.21 -14.76
C ILE A 25 -13.02 -4.28 -14.20
N PHE A 26 -12.75 -5.27 -13.34
CA PHE A 26 -11.43 -5.52 -12.81
C PHE A 26 -10.73 -6.57 -13.68
N ASP A 27 -9.76 -6.13 -14.48
CA ASP A 27 -8.97 -7.04 -15.31
C ASP A 27 -8.33 -8.14 -14.43
N PRO A 28 -8.40 -9.42 -14.84
CA PRO A 28 -7.80 -10.52 -14.09
C PRO A 28 -6.29 -10.30 -13.89
N VAL A 29 -5.77 -10.75 -12.75
CA VAL A 29 -4.36 -10.57 -12.39
C VAL A 29 -3.41 -11.20 -13.41
N ASP A 30 -3.77 -12.34 -13.99
CA ASP A 30 -2.98 -13.07 -14.98
C ASP A 30 -2.90 -12.35 -16.33
N SER A 31 -3.88 -11.52 -16.69
CA SER A 31 -3.84 -10.71 -17.92
C SER A 31 -2.73 -9.65 -17.93
N ARG A 32 -2.20 -9.30 -16.76
CA ARG A 32 -1.17 -8.26 -16.59
C ARG A 32 0.26 -8.76 -16.76
N TYR A 33 0.47 -10.09 -16.78
CA TYR A 33 1.80 -10.71 -16.84
C TYR A 33 1.85 -11.75 -17.94
N LYS A 34 2.96 -11.76 -18.70
CA LYS A 34 3.26 -12.86 -19.66
C LYS A 34 3.88 -14.04 -18.93
N ASN A 35 4.82 -13.74 -18.02
CA ASN A 35 5.55 -14.72 -17.21
C ASN A 35 5.50 -14.27 -15.75
N ILE A 36 4.39 -14.54 -15.08
CA ILE A 36 4.21 -14.13 -13.70
C ILE A 36 5.17 -14.85 -12.76
N GLY A 37 5.78 -14.09 -11.85
CA GLY A 37 6.42 -14.57 -10.65
C GLY A 37 5.81 -13.92 -9.42
N ILE A 38 5.80 -14.64 -8.30
CA ILE A 38 5.31 -14.13 -7.00
C ILE A 38 6.46 -14.11 -6.01
N VAL A 39 6.64 -12.98 -5.33
CA VAL A 39 7.64 -12.87 -4.27
C VAL A 39 7.25 -13.73 -3.07
N ASN A 40 8.16 -14.61 -2.68
CA ASN A 40 8.07 -15.51 -1.53
C ASN A 40 9.24 -15.24 -0.56
N ALA A 41 9.35 -14.01 -0.09
CA ALA A 41 10.34 -13.58 0.88
C ALA A 41 9.67 -13.39 2.25
N PRO A 42 10.41 -13.52 3.38
CA PRO A 42 9.81 -13.38 4.71
C PRO A 42 9.04 -12.06 4.94
N THR A 43 9.52 -10.97 4.33
CA THR A 43 8.89 -9.64 4.46
C THR A 43 8.88 -8.92 3.12
N ALA A 44 10.06 -8.71 2.54
CA ALA A 44 10.25 -7.98 1.29
C ALA A 44 11.53 -8.42 0.59
N LEU A 45 11.60 -8.20 -0.72
CA LEU A 45 12.72 -8.54 -1.57
C LEU A 45 13.33 -7.28 -2.20
N ASN A 46 14.64 -7.12 -2.06
CA ASN A 46 15.38 -6.04 -2.70
C ASN A 46 15.52 -6.30 -4.21
N ILE A 47 15.21 -5.28 -5.00
CA ILE A 47 15.52 -5.24 -6.43
C ILE A 47 16.83 -4.47 -6.59
N ARG A 48 17.80 -5.09 -7.26
CA ARG A 48 19.15 -4.55 -7.41
C ARG A 48 19.46 -4.17 -8.85
N ALA A 49 20.36 -3.19 -9.00
CA ALA A 49 20.80 -2.74 -10.33
C ALA A 49 21.62 -3.79 -11.09
N GLN A 50 22.32 -4.70 -10.38
CA GLN A 50 23.15 -5.75 -10.95
C GLN A 50 22.96 -7.08 -10.17
N PRO A 51 23.25 -8.25 -10.79
CA PRO A 51 23.05 -9.56 -10.17
C PRO A 51 24.16 -9.93 -9.17
N ARG A 52 24.30 -9.13 -8.11
CA ARG A 52 25.25 -9.33 -7.01
C ARG A 52 24.77 -8.66 -5.73
N SER A 53 25.12 -9.23 -4.58
CA SER A 53 24.60 -8.83 -3.27
C SER A 53 25.06 -7.46 -2.78
N ASP A 54 26.17 -6.96 -3.26
CA ASP A 54 26.72 -5.64 -2.97
C ASP A 54 26.30 -4.53 -3.96
N SER A 55 25.49 -4.89 -4.99
CA SER A 55 24.94 -3.92 -5.92
C SER A 55 23.92 -3.01 -5.26
N ASN A 56 23.79 -1.78 -5.78
CA ASN A 56 22.80 -0.81 -5.32
C ASN A 56 21.39 -1.39 -5.35
N VAL A 57 20.65 -1.21 -4.26
CA VAL A 57 19.22 -1.46 -4.21
C VAL A 57 18.51 -0.30 -4.90
N ILE A 58 17.65 -0.60 -5.86
CA ILE A 58 16.91 0.37 -6.67
C ILE A 58 15.39 0.27 -6.46
N GLY A 59 14.95 -0.77 -5.78
CA GLY A 59 13.55 -0.99 -5.44
C GLY A 59 13.38 -2.03 -4.35
N LEU A 60 12.17 -2.07 -3.80
CA LEU A 60 11.73 -3.02 -2.80
C LEU A 60 10.35 -3.53 -3.20
N ILE A 61 10.15 -4.84 -3.13
CA ILE A 61 8.84 -5.46 -3.38
C ILE A 61 8.45 -6.33 -2.18
N LEU A 62 7.19 -6.21 -1.76
CA LEU A 62 6.66 -6.95 -0.63
C LEU A 62 6.54 -8.45 -0.94
N ASN A 63 6.49 -9.26 0.12
CA ASN A 63 6.00 -10.63 0.02
C ASN A 63 4.63 -10.65 -0.68
N LYS A 64 4.36 -11.66 -1.48
CA LYS A 64 3.18 -11.78 -2.36
C LYS A 64 3.09 -10.71 -3.46
N GLY A 65 4.12 -9.88 -3.64
CA GLY A 65 4.19 -8.95 -4.74
C GLY A 65 4.38 -9.63 -6.09
N GLY A 66 3.73 -9.07 -7.13
CA GLY A 66 3.80 -9.59 -8.50
C GLY A 66 4.98 -9.05 -9.28
N VAL A 67 5.64 -9.91 -10.04
CA VAL A 67 6.73 -9.55 -10.96
C VAL A 67 6.52 -10.19 -12.33
N GLU A 68 6.86 -9.46 -13.37
CA GLU A 68 7.08 -10.02 -14.70
C GLU A 68 8.49 -10.60 -14.76
N ILE A 69 8.66 -11.87 -15.04
CA ILE A 69 9.96 -12.51 -15.23
C ILE A 69 10.45 -12.22 -16.65
N LEU A 70 11.43 -11.33 -16.77
CA LEU A 70 12.06 -11.00 -18.05
C LEU A 70 13.15 -12.01 -18.42
N LYS A 71 13.89 -12.51 -17.43
CA LYS A 71 14.87 -13.60 -17.58
C LYS A 71 15.04 -14.33 -16.25
N TYR A 72 14.70 -15.60 -16.23
CA TYR A 72 14.96 -16.47 -15.07
C TYR A 72 16.40 -16.96 -15.08
N GLY A 73 17.05 -17.02 -13.93
CA GLY A 73 18.39 -17.55 -13.73
C GLY A 73 18.48 -18.30 -12.41
N ASP A 74 19.51 -19.15 -12.26
CA ASP A 74 19.66 -20.04 -11.10
C ASP A 74 19.80 -19.26 -9.76
N THR A 75 20.60 -18.20 -9.75
CA THR A 75 20.84 -17.40 -8.54
C THR A 75 20.09 -16.06 -8.60
N TRP A 76 20.13 -15.38 -9.75
CA TRP A 76 19.55 -14.07 -9.96
C TRP A 76 18.62 -14.07 -11.16
N SER A 77 17.40 -13.58 -10.96
CA SER A 77 16.42 -13.36 -12.02
C SER A 77 16.30 -11.87 -12.33
N TYR A 78 16.18 -11.55 -13.63
CA TYR A 78 15.87 -10.19 -14.08
C TYR A 78 14.37 -10.04 -14.22
N ILE A 79 13.81 -9.06 -13.51
CA ILE A 79 12.37 -8.89 -13.38
C ILE A 79 11.94 -7.45 -13.66
N GLN A 80 10.62 -7.29 -13.86
CA GLN A 80 9.94 -6.01 -13.82
C GLN A 80 8.78 -6.07 -12.82
N SER A 81 8.64 -5.05 -11.98
CA SER A 81 7.47 -4.85 -11.15
C SER A 81 7.12 -3.36 -11.15
N GLY A 82 5.90 -3.04 -11.58
CA GLY A 82 5.52 -1.67 -11.87
C GLY A 82 6.48 -1.02 -12.87
N SER A 83 7.05 0.13 -12.52
CA SER A 83 8.03 0.86 -13.34
C SER A 83 9.49 0.42 -13.14
N ILE A 84 9.77 -0.51 -12.22
CA ILE A 84 11.13 -0.88 -11.82
C ILE A 84 11.55 -2.17 -12.52
N LYS A 85 12.74 -2.14 -13.14
CA LYS A 85 13.42 -3.32 -13.69
C LYS A 85 14.73 -3.53 -12.96
N GLY A 86 15.03 -4.78 -12.61
CA GLY A 86 16.28 -5.10 -11.92
C GLY A 86 16.40 -6.56 -11.54
N TYR A 87 17.39 -6.88 -10.74
CA TYR A 87 17.75 -8.22 -10.35
C TYR A 87 17.29 -8.55 -8.95
N VAL A 88 16.74 -9.74 -8.78
CA VAL A 88 16.31 -10.30 -7.50
C VAL A 88 16.90 -11.69 -7.34
N LEU A 89 17.03 -12.17 -6.08
CA LEU A 89 17.42 -13.55 -5.82
C LEU A 89 16.31 -14.51 -6.23
N SER A 90 16.61 -15.45 -7.13
CA SER A 90 15.64 -16.38 -7.72
C SER A 90 14.97 -17.28 -6.69
N GLN A 91 15.67 -17.64 -5.61
CA GLN A 91 15.14 -18.46 -4.51
C GLN A 91 13.91 -17.84 -3.78
N TYR A 92 13.67 -16.53 -3.96
CA TYR A 92 12.55 -15.82 -3.37
C TYR A 92 11.45 -15.50 -4.38
N ILE A 93 11.44 -16.17 -5.53
CA ILE A 93 10.42 -15.99 -6.56
C ILE A 93 9.79 -17.35 -6.87
N ASP A 94 8.52 -17.50 -6.58
CA ASP A 94 7.71 -18.60 -7.08
C ASP A 94 7.35 -18.34 -8.55
N ILE A 95 7.38 -19.37 -9.38
CA ILE A 95 7.11 -19.33 -10.82
C ILE A 95 6.15 -20.45 -11.25
N GLY A 96 5.68 -20.41 -12.50
CA GLY A 96 4.82 -21.43 -13.07
C GLY A 96 3.43 -21.47 -12.42
N ASP A 97 2.85 -22.66 -12.30
CA ASP A 97 1.48 -22.83 -11.80
C ASP A 97 1.33 -22.39 -10.34
N LYS A 98 2.36 -22.59 -9.53
CA LYS A 98 2.38 -22.08 -8.14
C LYS A 98 2.22 -20.57 -8.07
N ALA A 99 2.93 -19.83 -8.94
CA ALA A 99 2.82 -18.38 -8.99
C ALA A 99 1.44 -17.93 -9.48
N LYS A 100 0.83 -18.63 -10.43
CA LYS A 100 -0.50 -18.32 -10.93
C LYS A 100 -1.57 -18.53 -9.87
N GLU A 101 -1.54 -19.65 -9.17
CA GLU A 101 -2.47 -19.96 -8.08
C GLU A 101 -2.36 -18.93 -6.95
N GLU A 102 -1.14 -18.60 -6.54
CA GLU A 102 -0.89 -17.60 -5.52
C GLU A 102 -1.36 -16.19 -5.96
N ALA A 103 -1.16 -15.84 -7.23
CA ALA A 103 -1.63 -14.57 -7.78
C ALA A 103 -3.16 -14.42 -7.71
N LEU A 104 -3.89 -15.48 -8.05
CA LEU A 104 -5.36 -15.49 -7.98
C LEU A 104 -5.87 -15.34 -6.54
N THR A 105 -5.18 -15.94 -5.56
CA THR A 105 -5.61 -15.91 -4.15
C THR A 105 -5.16 -14.66 -3.41
N SER A 106 -4.08 -14.03 -3.83
CA SER A 106 -3.47 -12.87 -3.14
C SER A 106 -3.80 -11.52 -3.78
N SER A 107 -4.38 -11.49 -4.99
CA SER A 107 -4.75 -10.24 -5.65
C SER A 107 -6.00 -9.60 -5.02
N VAL A 108 -6.04 -8.28 -5.06
CA VAL A 108 -7.14 -7.47 -4.52
C VAL A 108 -7.67 -6.49 -5.57
N PRO A 109 -8.96 -6.15 -5.54
CA PRO A 109 -9.52 -5.11 -6.39
C PRO A 109 -8.74 -3.81 -6.21
N THR A 110 -8.17 -3.31 -7.29
CA THR A 110 -7.26 -2.15 -7.28
C THR A 110 -7.68 -1.15 -8.36
N VAL A 111 -7.61 0.13 -8.04
CA VAL A 111 -7.74 1.23 -9.00
C VAL A 111 -6.41 1.98 -9.07
N LYS A 112 -5.96 2.26 -10.30
CA LYS A 112 -4.80 3.12 -10.60
C LYS A 112 -5.28 4.40 -11.27
N ILE A 113 -4.85 5.53 -10.75
CA ILE A 113 -5.19 6.85 -11.26
C ILE A 113 -4.30 7.19 -12.46
N LEU A 114 -4.90 7.53 -13.61
CA LEU A 114 -4.20 7.91 -14.85
C LEU A 114 -4.18 9.43 -15.05
N SER A 115 -5.19 10.13 -14.56
CA SER A 115 -5.32 11.59 -14.60
C SER A 115 -5.85 12.10 -13.28
N PRO A 116 -5.60 13.37 -12.92
CA PRO A 116 -6.09 13.91 -11.65
C PRO A 116 -7.60 13.71 -11.50
N ILE A 117 -8.02 13.22 -10.36
CA ILE A 117 -9.43 12.98 -10.04
C ILE A 117 -9.74 13.45 -8.61
N LEU A 118 -10.93 14.03 -8.44
CA LEU A 118 -11.41 14.44 -7.13
C LEU A 118 -11.89 13.22 -6.34
N MET A 119 -11.59 13.19 -5.05
CA MET A 119 -12.18 12.26 -4.10
C MET A 119 -13.11 12.99 -3.13
N TYR A 120 -14.09 12.25 -2.63
CA TYR A 120 -15.16 12.73 -1.79
C TYR A 120 -15.31 11.84 -0.56
N LYS A 121 -15.94 12.38 0.50
CA LYS A 121 -16.31 11.57 1.68
C LYS A 121 -17.59 10.77 1.45
N ASP A 122 -18.41 11.21 0.51
CA ASP A 122 -19.71 10.64 0.17
C ASP A 122 -19.92 10.58 -1.35
N THR A 123 -20.93 9.84 -1.76
CA THR A 123 -21.33 9.71 -3.18
C THR A 123 -22.19 10.85 -3.69
N ASP A 124 -22.68 11.72 -2.81
CA ASP A 124 -23.52 12.89 -3.16
C ASP A 124 -22.67 14.09 -3.57
N MET A 125 -21.34 13.96 -3.55
CA MET A 125 -20.35 15.01 -3.87
C MET A 125 -20.46 16.26 -3.00
N THR A 126 -21.08 16.16 -1.82
CA THR A 126 -21.29 17.30 -0.92
C THR A 126 -20.03 17.65 -0.15
N GLN A 127 -19.15 16.68 0.07
CA GLN A 127 -17.93 16.83 0.86
C GLN A 127 -16.72 16.40 0.04
N GLN A 128 -16.24 17.31 -0.83
CA GLN A 128 -14.96 17.14 -1.52
C GLN A 128 -13.84 16.97 -0.48
N TRP A 129 -12.95 16.01 -0.71
CA TRP A 129 -11.83 15.78 0.19
C TRP A 129 -10.53 16.35 -0.39
N ASP A 130 -10.05 15.80 -1.48
CA ASP A 130 -8.79 16.23 -2.14
C ASP A 130 -8.70 15.69 -3.56
N ASN A 131 -7.60 15.98 -4.25
CA ASN A 131 -7.26 15.40 -5.54
C ASN A 131 -6.35 14.20 -5.37
N LEU A 132 -6.59 13.16 -6.15
CA LEU A 132 -5.68 12.04 -6.32
C LEU A 132 -4.78 12.29 -7.53
N ASN A 133 -3.49 11.98 -7.37
CA ASN A 133 -2.49 12.22 -8.39
C ASN A 133 -2.31 11.01 -9.31
N PRO A 134 -1.97 11.24 -10.60
CA PRO A 134 -1.65 10.17 -11.53
C PRO A 134 -0.53 9.26 -11.02
N GLY A 135 -0.67 7.96 -11.30
CA GLY A 135 0.26 6.93 -10.85
C GLY A 135 -0.04 6.35 -9.47
N SER A 136 -0.91 7.00 -8.67
CA SER A 136 -1.35 6.46 -7.37
C SER A 136 -2.26 5.25 -7.55
N THR A 137 -2.13 4.28 -6.66
CA THR A 137 -2.95 3.05 -6.61
C THR A 137 -3.65 2.93 -5.27
N PHE A 138 -4.89 2.45 -5.29
CA PHE A 138 -5.70 2.27 -4.09
C PHE A 138 -6.45 0.95 -4.13
N THR A 139 -6.59 0.30 -2.98
CA THR A 139 -7.49 -0.84 -2.83
C THR A 139 -8.93 -0.36 -2.94
N VAL A 140 -9.73 -1.01 -3.78
CA VAL A 140 -11.16 -0.77 -3.89
C VAL A 140 -11.87 -1.60 -2.84
N LEU A 141 -12.63 -0.92 -1.97
CA LEU A 141 -13.39 -1.52 -0.88
C LEU A 141 -14.84 -1.74 -1.25
N GLU A 142 -15.34 -0.99 -2.23
CA GLU A 142 -16.74 -1.00 -2.65
C GLU A 142 -16.85 -0.50 -4.10
N ASP A 143 -17.73 -1.11 -4.87
CA ASP A 143 -18.14 -0.69 -6.20
C ASP A 143 -19.67 -0.56 -6.23
N THR A 144 -20.16 0.66 -6.44
CA THR A 144 -21.61 0.95 -6.55
C THR A 144 -22.04 1.19 -8.01
N GLY A 145 -21.16 0.94 -8.97
CA GLY A 145 -21.34 1.20 -10.38
C GLY A 145 -20.80 2.57 -10.82
N ASP A 146 -21.39 3.64 -10.33
CA ASP A 146 -20.92 5.00 -10.64
C ASP A 146 -19.75 5.45 -9.76
N TRP A 147 -19.55 4.80 -8.61
CA TRP A 147 -18.57 5.18 -7.60
C TRP A 147 -17.74 3.99 -7.12
N LEU A 148 -16.45 4.26 -6.94
CA LEU A 148 -15.55 3.35 -6.23
C LEU A 148 -15.27 3.91 -4.84
N GLY A 149 -15.57 3.11 -3.80
CA GLY A 149 -15.09 3.34 -2.44
C GLY A 149 -13.66 2.83 -2.32
N ILE A 150 -12.72 3.70 -2.03
CA ILE A 150 -11.29 3.39 -1.96
C ILE A 150 -10.73 3.56 -0.56
N SER A 151 -9.68 2.81 -0.25
CA SER A 151 -8.93 2.95 1.00
C SER A 151 -7.94 4.11 0.90
N VAL A 152 -8.06 5.12 1.77
CA VAL A 152 -7.16 6.29 1.82
C VAL A 152 -6.69 6.48 3.25
N GLY A 153 -5.51 5.96 3.58
CA GLY A 153 -5.05 5.89 4.96
C GLY A 153 -6.07 5.16 5.83
N GLU A 154 -6.44 5.74 6.96
CA GLU A 154 -7.42 5.16 7.90
C GLU A 154 -8.88 5.36 7.48
N ALA A 155 -9.13 5.97 6.34
CA ALA A 155 -10.47 6.35 5.93
C ALA A 155 -10.87 5.70 4.59
N LYS A 156 -12.18 5.66 4.37
CA LYS A 156 -12.78 5.36 3.08
C LYS A 156 -13.11 6.68 2.38
N ALA A 157 -12.74 6.79 1.14
CA ALA A 157 -13.13 7.87 0.26
C ALA A 157 -13.84 7.33 -0.98
N TYR A 158 -14.54 8.19 -1.70
CA TYR A 158 -15.24 7.84 -2.93
C TYR A 158 -14.68 8.61 -4.12
N ILE A 159 -14.51 7.93 -5.23
CA ILE A 159 -14.16 8.52 -6.52
C ILE A 159 -15.21 8.11 -7.55
N LYS A 160 -15.60 9.07 -8.42
CA LYS A 160 -16.51 8.76 -9.50
C LYS A 160 -15.78 7.91 -10.53
N TYR A 161 -16.37 6.78 -10.92
CA TYR A 161 -15.76 5.90 -11.90
C TYR A 161 -15.69 6.57 -13.29
N ASP A 162 -14.50 6.60 -13.88
CA ASP A 162 -14.23 7.09 -15.23
C ASP A 162 -13.10 6.25 -15.84
N GLY A 163 -13.43 5.30 -16.71
CA GLY A 163 -12.46 4.41 -17.35
C GLY A 163 -11.44 5.12 -18.27
N LYS A 164 -11.59 6.43 -18.54
CA LYS A 164 -10.56 7.22 -19.24
C LYS A 164 -9.52 7.81 -18.28
N LYS A 165 -9.87 7.94 -17.00
CA LYS A 165 -9.04 8.56 -15.98
C LYS A 165 -8.44 7.54 -15.00
N MET A 166 -8.84 6.27 -15.08
CA MET A 166 -8.37 5.22 -14.19
C MET A 166 -8.37 3.86 -14.88
N GLU A 167 -7.55 2.96 -14.35
CA GLU A 167 -7.57 1.52 -14.64
C GLU A 167 -8.03 0.77 -13.40
N THR A 168 -8.86 -0.26 -13.58
CA THR A 168 -9.31 -1.17 -12.52
C THR A 168 -8.86 -2.60 -12.83
N TYR A 169 -8.28 -3.28 -11.85
CA TYR A 169 -7.73 -4.62 -12.03
C TYR A 169 -7.59 -5.37 -10.71
N GLN A 170 -7.43 -6.69 -10.79
CA GLN A 170 -6.98 -7.49 -9.66
C GLN A 170 -5.48 -7.29 -9.50
N GLY A 171 -5.09 -6.53 -8.47
CA GLY A 171 -3.73 -6.07 -8.26
C GLY A 171 -2.97 -6.88 -7.23
N LEU A 172 -1.67 -7.04 -7.47
CA LEU A 172 -0.69 -7.52 -6.49
C LEU A 172 0.17 -6.34 -6.04
N PRO A 173 0.80 -6.40 -4.85
CA PRO A 173 1.78 -5.39 -4.47
C PRO A 173 2.85 -5.23 -5.55
N GLU A 174 3.05 -3.99 -6.03
CA GLU A 174 4.12 -3.66 -6.97
C GLU A 174 5.35 -3.13 -6.23
N ALA A 175 6.50 -3.18 -6.91
CA ALA A 175 7.74 -2.64 -6.36
C ALA A 175 7.67 -1.13 -6.17
N ALA A 176 8.11 -0.66 -5.00
CA ALA A 176 8.32 0.75 -4.72
C ALA A 176 9.79 1.12 -4.96
N LYS A 177 10.04 2.33 -5.49
CA LYS A 177 11.40 2.87 -5.62
C LYS A 177 12.03 2.99 -4.24
N TYR A 178 13.22 2.45 -4.10
CA TYR A 178 13.98 2.52 -2.86
C TYR A 178 15.47 2.49 -3.17
N THR A 179 16.24 3.41 -2.61
CA THR A 179 17.69 3.41 -2.70
C THR A 179 18.27 3.12 -1.32
N GLY A 180 18.86 1.96 -1.14
CA GLY A 180 19.44 1.51 0.13
C GLY A 180 20.70 2.28 0.57
N ASN A 181 21.05 3.39 -0.10
CA ASN A 181 22.27 4.17 0.16
C ASN A 181 22.06 5.21 1.28
N LEU A 182 21.68 4.73 2.45
CA LEU A 182 21.53 5.55 3.65
C LEU A 182 22.62 5.20 4.66
N SER A 183 22.96 6.15 5.54
CA SER A 183 23.89 5.95 6.65
C SER A 183 23.31 6.49 7.97
N GLY A 184 23.97 6.14 9.08
CA GLY A 184 23.65 6.69 10.38
C GLY A 184 22.23 6.38 10.89
N THR A 185 21.64 7.35 11.60
CA THR A 185 20.35 7.25 12.25
C THR A 185 19.19 7.09 11.26
N ARG A 186 19.26 7.79 10.12
CA ARG A 186 18.24 7.71 9.06
C ARG A 186 18.16 6.32 8.47
N LYS A 187 19.32 5.67 8.23
CA LYS A 187 19.35 4.26 7.80
C LYS A 187 18.69 3.33 8.82
N LYS A 188 19.02 3.49 10.11
CA LYS A 188 18.43 2.68 11.17
C LYS A 188 16.91 2.84 11.26
N LEU A 189 16.39 4.06 11.11
CA LEU A 189 14.94 4.31 11.09
C LEU A 189 14.27 3.57 9.95
N VAL A 190 14.79 3.73 8.73
CA VAL A 190 14.22 3.11 7.53
C VAL A 190 14.34 1.58 7.60
N ASP A 191 15.52 1.05 7.93
CA ASP A 191 15.73 -0.40 8.04
C ASP A 191 14.81 -1.02 9.11
N THR A 192 14.62 -0.33 10.25
CA THR A 192 13.72 -0.80 11.30
C THR A 192 12.27 -0.77 10.83
N ALA A 193 11.84 0.29 10.14
CA ALA A 193 10.49 0.39 9.62
C ALA A 193 10.18 -0.70 8.59
N LEU A 194 11.12 -0.97 7.69
CA LEU A 194 10.98 -1.99 6.65
C LEU A 194 10.82 -3.42 7.20
N GLN A 195 11.27 -3.71 8.43
CA GLN A 195 11.06 -5.01 9.08
C GLN A 195 9.59 -5.31 9.37
N TYR A 196 8.75 -4.29 9.42
CA TYR A 196 7.31 -4.41 9.75
C TYR A 196 6.40 -4.34 8.52
N LEU A 197 6.96 -4.29 7.31
CA LEU A 197 6.17 -4.32 6.08
C LEU A 197 5.26 -5.55 6.04
N GLY A 198 3.99 -5.35 5.65
CA GLY A 198 2.97 -6.39 5.59
C GLY A 198 2.33 -6.72 6.94
N ASN A 199 2.83 -6.19 8.06
CA ASN A 199 2.20 -6.38 9.36
C ASN A 199 0.86 -5.64 9.42
N ARG A 200 -0.04 -6.16 10.25
CA ARG A 200 -1.42 -5.68 10.33
C ARG A 200 -1.53 -4.27 10.93
N TYR A 201 -2.47 -3.52 10.42
CA TYR A 201 -2.95 -2.31 11.06
C TYR A 201 -3.89 -2.67 12.23
N VAL A 202 -3.73 -2.01 13.37
CA VAL A 202 -4.65 -2.10 14.51
C VAL A 202 -4.90 -0.70 15.05
N TRP A 203 -6.15 -0.23 14.99
CA TRP A 203 -6.54 1.06 15.55
C TRP A 203 -6.19 1.15 17.05
N GLY A 204 -5.52 2.22 17.46
CA GLY A 204 -5.02 2.37 18.82
C GLY A 204 -3.78 1.55 19.16
N GLY A 205 -3.30 0.71 18.24
CA GLY A 205 -2.11 -0.12 18.41
C GLY A 205 -0.81 0.70 18.43
N ASN A 206 0.18 0.25 19.18
CA ASN A 206 1.48 0.92 19.35
C ASN A 206 2.69 0.04 19.05
N ASP A 207 2.49 -1.25 18.86
CA ASP A 207 3.55 -2.21 18.56
C ASP A 207 3.35 -2.77 17.14
N PRO A 208 4.19 -2.41 16.17
CA PRO A 208 4.03 -2.90 14.81
C PRO A 208 4.24 -4.41 14.66
N ALA A 209 4.81 -5.11 15.64
CA ALA A 209 4.91 -6.57 15.61
C ALA A 209 3.56 -7.25 15.87
N THR A 210 2.70 -6.64 16.70
CA THR A 210 1.38 -7.16 17.05
C THR A 210 0.23 -6.40 16.41
N GLY A 211 0.52 -5.22 15.85
CA GLY A 211 -0.37 -4.31 15.16
C GLY A 211 -0.26 -2.88 15.69
N ALA A 212 -0.15 -1.93 14.78
CA ALA A 212 -0.08 -0.51 15.07
C ALA A 212 -0.98 0.29 14.14
N ASP A 213 -1.46 1.47 14.60
CA ASP A 213 -1.98 2.49 13.71
C ASP A 213 -0.86 3.40 13.19
N CYS A 214 -1.18 4.38 12.34
CA CYS A 214 -0.20 5.23 11.68
C CYS A 214 0.69 5.98 12.68
N SER A 215 0.10 6.59 13.70
CA SER A 215 0.80 7.37 14.73
C SER A 215 1.50 6.50 15.75
N GLY A 216 0.95 5.33 16.09
CA GLY A 216 1.60 4.32 16.92
C GLY A 216 2.84 3.74 16.26
N PHE A 217 2.79 3.51 14.94
CA PHE A 217 3.92 3.02 14.17
C PHE A 217 5.11 3.99 14.20
N VAL A 218 4.92 5.26 13.82
CA VAL A 218 6.02 6.23 13.83
C VAL A 218 6.50 6.52 15.25
N LYS A 219 5.61 6.56 16.24
CA LYS A 219 5.97 6.69 17.65
C LYS A 219 6.90 5.56 18.11
N TYR A 220 6.57 4.34 17.75
CA TYR A 220 7.41 3.17 18.04
C TYR A 220 8.81 3.30 17.42
N LEU A 221 8.88 3.62 16.12
CA LEU A 221 10.14 3.76 15.40
C LEU A 221 11.06 4.81 16.02
N TYR A 222 10.52 5.99 16.29
CA TYR A 222 11.29 7.09 16.85
C TYR A 222 11.74 6.81 18.29
N SER A 223 10.88 6.21 19.09
CA SER A 223 11.24 5.80 20.46
C SER A 223 12.36 4.74 20.44
N LYS A 224 12.21 3.71 19.59
CA LYS A 224 13.15 2.58 19.54
C LYS A 224 14.50 2.93 18.95
N VAL A 225 14.53 3.77 17.91
CA VAL A 225 15.76 4.03 17.13
C VAL A 225 16.47 5.29 17.56
N VAL A 226 15.70 6.33 17.91
CA VAL A 226 16.21 7.69 18.17
C VAL A 226 16.10 8.08 19.65
N GLY A 227 15.25 7.41 20.42
CA GLY A 227 14.94 7.78 21.81
C GLY A 227 13.96 8.94 21.93
N ILE A 228 13.33 9.36 20.83
CA ILE A 228 12.33 10.45 20.83
C ILE A 228 10.95 9.89 21.12
N SER A 229 10.32 10.37 22.19
CA SER A 229 8.94 10.02 22.54
C SER A 229 7.95 10.97 21.88
N LEU A 230 7.30 10.52 20.81
CA LEU A 230 6.26 11.27 20.12
C LEU A 230 4.92 11.21 20.88
N PRO A 231 4.05 12.24 20.78
CA PRO A 231 2.66 12.15 21.22
C PRO A 231 1.94 10.93 20.62
N ARG A 232 0.81 10.52 21.24
CA ARG A 232 0.11 9.31 20.76
C ARG A 232 -0.60 9.52 19.43
N VAL A 233 -1.17 10.66 19.18
CA VAL A 233 -2.03 10.91 18.01
C VAL A 233 -1.35 11.80 16.97
N SER A 234 -1.62 11.53 15.70
CA SER A 234 -1.00 12.25 14.56
C SER A 234 -1.27 13.75 14.59
N SER A 235 -2.46 14.16 15.06
CA SER A 235 -2.85 15.58 15.20
C SER A 235 -2.01 16.36 16.23
N GLN A 236 -1.34 15.69 17.15
CA GLN A 236 -0.38 16.30 18.08
C GLN A 236 1.07 16.13 17.59
N GLN A 237 1.38 14.98 16.96
CA GLN A 237 2.71 14.72 16.41
C GLN A 237 3.11 15.75 15.34
N CYS A 238 2.16 16.25 14.57
CA CYS A 238 2.41 17.20 13.48
C CYS A 238 2.99 18.57 13.94
N TYR A 239 3.06 18.81 15.22
CA TYR A 239 3.69 20.00 15.80
C TYR A 239 5.11 19.74 16.34
N VAL A 240 5.60 18.48 16.29
CA VAL A 240 6.91 18.10 16.80
C VAL A 240 7.95 18.17 15.67
N GLY A 241 9.11 18.73 15.96
CA GLY A 241 10.23 18.86 15.02
C GLY A 241 10.14 20.10 14.12
N THR A 242 11.11 20.22 13.21
CA THR A 242 11.25 21.36 12.29
C THR A 242 10.31 21.18 11.09
N LEU A 243 9.56 22.24 10.75
CA LEU A 243 8.75 22.27 9.54
C LEU A 243 9.68 22.43 8.32
N ILE A 244 9.52 21.57 7.33
CA ILE A 244 10.30 21.60 6.08
C ILE A 244 9.38 21.57 4.87
N SER A 245 9.91 21.94 3.72
CA SER A 245 9.23 21.82 2.42
C SER A 245 9.37 20.41 1.84
N SER A 246 8.54 20.08 0.86
CA SER A 246 8.61 18.78 0.16
C SER A 246 9.90 18.59 -0.65
N THR A 247 10.55 19.68 -1.05
CA THR A 247 11.81 19.63 -1.80
C THR A 247 13.02 19.32 -0.91
N GLU A 248 12.85 19.45 0.41
CA GLU A 248 13.91 19.21 1.40
C GLU A 248 13.82 17.83 2.05
N MET A 249 12.80 17.03 1.69
CA MET A 249 12.53 15.74 2.33
C MET A 249 13.75 14.81 2.28
N GLN A 250 14.05 14.23 3.43
CA GLN A 250 15.06 13.18 3.61
C GLN A 250 14.44 11.96 4.29
N PRO A 251 14.98 10.75 4.03
CA PRO A 251 14.49 9.55 4.72
C PRO A 251 14.47 9.71 6.24
N GLY A 252 13.38 9.32 6.86
CA GLY A 252 13.08 9.55 8.27
C GLY A 252 12.18 10.76 8.54
N ASP A 253 12.00 11.68 7.61
CA ASP A 253 11.07 12.80 7.83
C ASP A 253 9.62 12.30 7.87
N LEU A 254 8.75 12.95 8.66
CA LEU A 254 7.37 12.56 8.87
C LEU A 254 6.41 13.47 8.08
N LEU A 255 5.50 12.86 7.32
CA LEU A 255 4.49 13.53 6.52
C LEU A 255 3.13 13.37 7.19
N TYR A 256 2.41 14.48 7.37
CA TYR A 256 1.12 14.54 8.03
C TYR A 256 0.04 14.97 7.04
N TYR A 257 -0.96 14.12 6.86
CA TYR A 257 -2.07 14.33 5.94
C TYR A 257 -3.31 14.77 6.71
N ALA A 258 -4.06 15.71 6.13
CA ALA A 258 -5.24 16.29 6.76
C ALA A 258 -6.51 15.99 5.97
N ARG A 259 -7.65 16.06 6.68
CA ARG A 259 -8.98 16.12 6.07
C ARG A 259 -9.24 17.53 5.52
N PRO A 260 -10.31 17.74 4.71
CA PRO A 260 -10.67 19.06 4.21
C PRO A 260 -10.90 20.13 5.27
N ASP A 261 -11.34 19.73 6.46
CA ASP A 261 -11.47 20.62 7.62
C ASP A 261 -10.12 21.02 8.23
N GLY A 262 -9.02 20.54 7.67
CA GLY A 262 -7.67 20.79 8.13
C GLY A 262 -7.21 19.92 9.30
N THR A 263 -8.04 19.00 9.80
CA THR A 263 -7.67 18.09 10.89
C THR A 263 -6.72 17.02 10.39
N VAL A 264 -5.51 16.95 10.96
CA VAL A 264 -4.55 15.88 10.68
C VAL A 264 -5.11 14.56 11.18
N HIS A 265 -5.18 13.59 10.27
CA HIS A 265 -5.73 12.25 10.55
C HIS A 265 -4.75 11.12 10.27
N HIS A 266 -3.67 11.37 9.55
CA HIS A 266 -2.72 10.33 9.14
C HIS A 266 -1.28 10.83 9.17
N VAL A 267 -0.35 9.90 9.41
CA VAL A 267 1.10 10.15 9.36
C VAL A 267 1.82 9.01 8.67
N ALA A 268 2.86 9.36 7.91
CA ALA A 268 3.75 8.43 7.23
C ALA A 268 5.22 8.86 7.41
N MET A 269 6.14 7.94 7.26
CA MET A 269 7.57 8.24 7.26
C MET A 269 8.13 8.16 5.83
N TYR A 270 8.83 9.20 5.39
CA TYR A 270 9.54 9.19 4.12
C TYR A 270 10.74 8.24 4.17
N ILE A 271 10.91 7.43 3.15
CA ILE A 271 12.02 6.47 3.05
C ILE A 271 12.94 6.74 1.85
N GLY A 272 12.69 7.83 1.12
CA GLY A 272 13.47 8.22 -0.06
C GLY A 272 12.80 7.84 -1.38
N SER A 273 13.32 8.40 -2.47
CA SER A 273 12.90 8.10 -3.86
C SER A 273 11.40 8.29 -4.13
N GLY A 274 10.77 9.25 -3.46
CA GLY A 274 9.33 9.51 -3.61
C GLY A 274 8.44 8.54 -2.85
N THR A 275 8.99 7.71 -1.96
CA THR A 275 8.27 6.63 -1.26
C THR A 275 8.14 6.93 0.23
N ILE A 276 7.00 6.57 0.79
CA ILE A 276 6.71 6.56 2.22
C ILE A 276 6.41 5.15 2.71
N ILE A 277 6.62 4.92 4.01
CA ILE A 277 6.12 3.75 4.73
C ILE A 277 5.13 4.20 5.80
N HIS A 278 4.00 3.52 5.89
CA HIS A 278 2.94 3.84 6.86
C HIS A 278 2.09 2.62 7.22
N ALA A 279 1.51 2.63 8.41
CA ALA A 279 0.38 1.78 8.71
C ALA A 279 -0.86 2.43 8.08
N ALA A 280 -1.31 1.90 6.94
CA ALA A 280 -2.25 2.55 6.04
C ALA A 280 -3.69 2.41 6.51
N SER A 281 -4.19 1.19 6.59
CA SER A 281 -5.55 0.86 7.00
C SER A 281 -5.64 -0.61 7.44
N THR A 282 -6.79 -1.00 7.99
CA THR A 282 -7.07 -2.40 8.37
C THR A 282 -7.03 -3.34 7.16
N ALA A 283 -7.38 -2.84 5.96
CA ALA A 283 -7.36 -3.62 4.73
C ALA A 283 -5.93 -3.79 4.16
N GLU A 284 -5.03 -2.86 4.44
CA GLU A 284 -3.73 -2.78 3.76
C GLU A 284 -2.53 -3.02 4.68
N GLY A 285 -2.70 -2.86 5.99
CA GLY A 285 -1.61 -3.03 6.95
C GLY A 285 -0.51 -1.97 6.81
N ILE A 286 0.73 -2.35 7.16
CA ILE A 286 1.92 -1.53 6.99
C ILE A 286 2.45 -1.73 5.57
N ARG A 287 2.45 -0.66 4.76
CA ARG A 287 2.80 -0.70 3.33
C ARG A 287 3.65 0.46 2.88
N LEU A 288 4.10 0.36 1.63
CA LEU A 288 4.74 1.47 0.91
C LEU A 288 3.71 2.15 -0.01
N SER A 289 3.84 3.48 -0.14
CA SER A 289 3.03 4.29 -1.06
C SER A 289 3.88 5.43 -1.63
N GLN A 290 3.39 6.09 -2.68
CA GLN A 290 3.97 7.37 -3.11
C GLN A 290 3.66 8.44 -2.05
N TRP A 291 4.63 9.31 -1.74
CA TRP A 291 4.43 10.35 -0.73
C TRP A 291 3.32 11.35 -1.08
N ASN A 292 3.10 11.56 -2.38
CA ASN A 292 2.16 12.51 -2.92
C ASN A 292 0.85 11.86 -3.42
N TYR A 293 0.51 10.66 -2.91
CA TYR A 293 -0.80 10.06 -3.20
C TYR A 293 -1.95 10.97 -2.75
N ASN A 294 -1.69 11.76 -1.73
CA ASN A 294 -2.44 12.88 -1.22
C ASN A 294 -1.46 14.00 -0.83
N THR A 295 -1.88 15.27 -0.74
CA THR A 295 -1.01 16.37 -0.39
C THR A 295 -0.79 16.44 1.12
N PRO A 296 0.45 16.29 1.64
CA PRO A 296 0.69 16.42 3.06
C PRO A 296 0.52 17.88 3.52
N LYS A 297 -0.20 18.07 4.62
CA LYS A 297 -0.38 19.40 5.23
C LYS A 297 0.90 19.88 5.93
N TYR A 298 1.63 18.97 6.57
CA TYR A 298 2.89 19.27 7.25
C TYR A 298 3.91 18.19 6.92
N ILE A 299 5.17 18.60 6.82
CA ILE A 299 6.32 17.68 6.77
C ILE A 299 7.27 18.11 7.89
N ARG A 300 7.63 17.16 8.76
CA ARG A 300 8.44 17.43 9.95
C ARG A 300 9.73 16.64 9.96
N ARG A 301 10.82 17.32 10.28
CA ARG A 301 12.14 16.74 10.51
C ARG A 301 12.43 16.67 11.99
N LEU A 302 12.80 15.48 12.47
CA LEU A 302 13.15 15.21 13.85
C LEU A 302 14.58 14.68 14.02
N VAL A 303 15.23 14.29 12.92
CA VAL A 303 16.63 13.80 12.90
C VAL A 303 17.42 14.55 11.84
N GLU A 304 18.66 14.88 12.14
CA GLU A 304 19.58 15.52 11.20
C GLU A 304 20.33 14.47 10.33
#